data_5c4a01d4933738321471ecabd585660f
#
_entry.id   5c4a01d4933738321471ecabd585660f
#
_cell.length_a   1.000
_cell.length_b   1.000
_cell.length_c   1.000
_cell.angle_alpha   90.00
_cell.angle_beta   90.00
_cell.angle_gamma   90.00
#
_symmetry.space_group_name_H-M   'P 1'
#
loop_
_entity.id
_entity.type
_entity.pdbx_description
1 polymer ?
#
loop_
_entity_poly.entity_id
_entity_poly.type
_entity_poly.pdbx_seq_one_letter_code
_entity_poly.pdbx_strand_id
1 'polypeptide(L)'
;ALVLQFGRIVSVKTEPGLAFKIPLVQEVVRYDSRILSRDIDPLEITPLDDRRLMVDAFARYRIVDVNQFRQAVGVGGIPAAENRLDSILKAQIRQILGSVSSNDILSTDRAALMLRIRNGAIDEAGALGIEIIDVRLKRTDLPNTNLAATFARMRAEREREAADEIARGNEAAQRVRASADRTQLEIVSDAKRQSEIIRGEADAKRNAIFAEAFGADPEFFEFYRSLAAYRVSLKSGNSTMIMSPNSEFFDYLKSDSPRK
;
A
#
# COMPACT_ATOMS: atom_id res chain seq x y z
N ALA A 1 -32.27 38.77 30.44
CA ALA A 1 -32.68 38.45 31.81
C ALA A 1 -34.15 38.00 31.85
N LEU A 2 -34.44 37.03 32.73
CA LEU A 2 -35.82 36.56 33.03
C LEU A 2 -36.27 37.10 34.36
N VAL A 3 -37.51 37.59 34.41
CA VAL A 3 -38.18 37.90 35.65
C VAL A 3 -39.16 36.77 35.99
N LEU A 4 -38.90 36.08 37.09
CA LEU A 4 -39.69 34.96 37.55
C LEU A 4 -40.56 35.39 38.72
N GLN A 5 -41.78 34.87 38.82
CA GLN A 5 -42.68 35.00 39.95
C GLN A 5 -43.16 33.61 40.36
N PHE A 6 -42.79 33.18 41.57
CA PHE A 6 -43.08 31.81 42.05
C PHE A 6 -42.66 30.73 41.04
N GLY A 7 -41.49 30.90 40.38
CA GLY A 7 -40.98 29.97 39.39
C GLY A 7 -41.55 30.09 37.98
N ARG A 8 -42.61 30.90 37.78
CA ARG A 8 -43.20 31.14 36.46
C ARG A 8 -42.52 32.37 35.78
N ILE A 9 -42.29 32.29 34.48
CA ILE A 9 -41.74 33.38 33.70
C ILE A 9 -42.84 34.45 33.50
N VAL A 10 -42.60 35.66 34.02
CA VAL A 10 -43.51 36.81 33.89
C VAL A 10 -43.08 37.76 32.78
N SER A 11 -41.78 37.97 32.66
CA SER A 11 -41.23 38.88 31.63
C SER A 11 -39.85 38.48 31.22
N VAL A 12 -39.56 38.61 29.89
CA VAL A 12 -38.24 38.42 29.30
C VAL A 12 -37.69 39.76 28.90
N LYS A 13 -36.50 40.09 29.35
CA LYS A 13 -35.79 41.31 28.97
C LYS A 13 -34.53 40.92 28.16
N THR A 14 -34.61 41.10 26.87
CA THR A 14 -33.51 40.81 25.93
C THR A 14 -32.59 41.98 25.73
N GLU A 15 -33.13 43.20 25.80
CA GLU A 15 -32.35 44.44 25.62
C GLU A 15 -31.88 45.00 26.98
N PRO A 16 -30.71 45.66 26.98
CA PRO A 16 -30.23 46.37 28.15
C PRO A 16 -31.10 47.58 28.45
N GLY A 17 -31.50 47.74 29.72
CA GLY A 17 -32.33 48.85 30.14
C GLY A 17 -32.74 48.71 31.61
N LEU A 18 -33.43 49.76 32.11
CA LEU A 18 -34.00 49.74 33.46
C LEU A 18 -35.26 48.86 33.50
N ALA A 19 -35.32 48.00 34.45
CA ALA A 19 -36.50 47.16 34.72
C ALA A 19 -36.82 47.17 36.20
N PHE A 20 -38.07 47.29 36.52
CA PHE A 20 -38.56 47.20 37.91
C PHE A 20 -38.95 45.78 38.22
N LYS A 21 -38.64 45.33 39.42
CA LYS A 21 -39.09 44.05 39.98
C LYS A 21 -39.81 44.32 41.32
N ILE A 22 -40.76 43.47 41.65
CA ILE A 22 -41.40 43.50 42.96
C ILE A 22 -40.50 42.71 43.91
N PRO A 23 -39.87 43.37 44.89
CA PRO A 23 -39.05 42.66 45.88
C PRO A 23 -39.88 41.64 46.65
N LEU A 24 -39.26 40.50 47.09
CA LEU A 24 -39.82 39.38 47.79
C LEU A 24 -40.68 38.45 46.92
N VAL A 25 -41.29 38.87 45.83
CA VAL A 25 -42.18 38.07 44.97
C VAL A 25 -41.51 37.69 43.65
N GLN A 26 -40.66 38.57 43.13
CA GLN A 26 -40.03 38.37 41.85
C GLN A 26 -38.52 38.15 41.96
N GLU A 27 -38.05 37.11 41.27
CA GLU A 27 -36.65 36.76 41.12
C GLU A 27 -36.17 37.09 39.70
N VAL A 28 -34.96 37.63 39.58
CA VAL A 28 -34.35 37.91 38.28
C VAL A 28 -33.19 36.96 38.02
N VAL A 29 -33.35 36.13 37.01
CA VAL A 29 -32.29 35.23 36.53
C VAL A 29 -31.66 35.84 35.28
N ARG A 30 -30.35 35.92 35.29
CA ARG A 30 -29.56 36.48 34.15
C ARG A 30 -28.86 35.37 33.44
N TYR A 31 -28.97 35.36 32.11
CA TYR A 31 -28.23 34.50 31.22
C TYR A 31 -27.31 35.32 30.36
N ASP A 32 -26.12 34.78 30.05
CA ASP A 32 -25.16 35.43 29.17
C ASP A 32 -25.61 35.25 27.73
N SER A 33 -25.62 36.32 26.94
CA SER A 33 -25.96 36.30 25.52
C SER A 33 -24.72 36.17 24.63
N ARG A 34 -23.52 36.17 25.23
CA ARG A 34 -22.28 35.97 24.51
C ARG A 34 -22.12 34.53 24.07
N ILE A 35 -21.17 34.31 23.17
CA ILE A 35 -20.76 32.98 22.77
C ILE A 35 -20.02 32.36 23.95
N LEU A 36 -20.53 31.23 24.39
CA LEU A 36 -19.95 30.38 25.45
C LEU A 36 -19.18 29.22 24.81
N SER A 37 -18.16 28.78 25.49
CA SER A 37 -17.38 27.60 25.07
C SER A 37 -17.52 26.49 26.11
N ARG A 38 -17.79 25.28 25.62
CA ARG A 38 -17.82 24.09 26.46
C ARG A 38 -16.79 23.08 25.94
N ASP A 39 -15.88 22.70 26.81
CA ASP A 39 -14.94 21.60 26.56
C ASP A 39 -15.65 20.28 26.90
N ILE A 40 -15.54 19.31 25.98
CA ILE A 40 -16.08 17.96 26.15
C ILE A 40 -14.94 17.10 26.67
N ASP A 41 -15.22 16.30 27.73
CA ASP A 41 -14.26 15.36 28.24
C ASP A 41 -13.77 14.39 27.15
N PRO A 42 -12.48 13.97 27.20
CA PRO A 42 -11.93 13.02 26.24
C PRO A 42 -12.80 11.79 26.05
N LEU A 43 -13.12 11.48 24.81
CA LEU A 43 -14.02 10.40 24.43
C LEU A 43 -13.24 9.34 23.64
N GLU A 44 -13.34 8.08 24.09
CA GLU A 44 -12.82 6.95 23.32
C GLU A 44 -13.80 6.59 22.21
N ILE A 45 -13.29 6.50 20.97
CA ILE A 45 -14.04 6.19 19.75
C ILE A 45 -13.32 5.07 19.00
N THR A 46 -14.11 4.17 18.43
CA THR A 46 -13.62 3.12 17.54
C THR A 46 -14.14 3.40 16.12
N PRO A 47 -13.30 3.94 15.21
CA PRO A 47 -13.61 4.10 13.79
C PRO A 47 -13.81 2.78 13.07
N LEU A 48 -14.14 2.81 11.76
CA LEU A 48 -14.38 1.62 10.93
C LEU A 48 -13.16 0.67 10.81
N ASP A 49 -11.97 1.19 11.01
CA ASP A 49 -10.70 0.45 10.94
C ASP A 49 -10.26 -0.14 12.29
N ASP A 50 -11.16 -0.20 13.27
CA ASP A 50 -10.96 -0.75 14.63
C ASP A 50 -9.78 -0.14 15.40
N ARG A 51 -9.31 1.03 14.98
CA ARG A 51 -8.24 1.76 15.68
C ARG A 51 -8.84 2.68 16.72
N ARG A 52 -8.81 2.28 17.99
CA ARG A 52 -9.29 3.11 19.09
C ARG A 52 -8.57 4.45 19.14
N LEU A 53 -9.32 5.53 19.18
CA LEU A 53 -8.84 6.90 19.26
C LEU A 53 -9.42 7.59 20.49
N MET A 54 -8.60 8.39 21.19
CA MET A 54 -9.06 9.35 22.19
C MET A 54 -9.25 10.70 21.50
N VAL A 55 -10.46 11.22 21.60
CA VAL A 55 -10.84 12.46 20.94
C VAL A 55 -11.28 13.49 21.95
N ASP A 56 -10.60 14.65 21.94
CA ASP A 56 -10.97 15.82 22.69
C ASP A 56 -11.70 16.80 21.76
N ALA A 57 -12.82 17.35 22.20
CA ALA A 57 -13.58 18.28 21.42
C ALA A 57 -14.05 19.47 22.27
N PHE A 58 -14.39 20.55 21.62
CA PHE A 58 -15.10 21.66 22.23
C PHE A 58 -16.19 22.16 21.31
N ALA A 59 -17.22 22.71 21.92
CA ALA A 59 -18.29 23.37 21.20
C ALA A 59 -18.40 24.85 21.62
N ARG A 60 -18.75 25.67 20.66
CA ARG A 60 -19.15 27.06 20.88
C ARG A 60 -20.64 27.16 20.69
N TYR A 61 -21.32 27.69 21.69
CA TYR A 61 -22.76 27.80 21.70
C TYR A 61 -23.22 29.15 22.22
N ARG A 62 -24.46 29.49 21.96
CA ARG A 62 -25.12 30.68 22.44
C ARG A 62 -26.56 30.36 22.86
N ILE A 63 -27.04 30.99 23.91
CA ILE A 63 -28.44 30.90 24.34
C ILE A 63 -29.24 31.91 23.51
N VAL A 64 -30.13 31.39 22.65
CA VAL A 64 -30.95 32.23 21.75
C VAL A 64 -32.34 32.44 22.33
N ASP A 65 -32.99 31.36 22.74
CA ASP A 65 -34.28 31.42 23.37
C ASP A 65 -34.20 31.12 24.87
N VAL A 66 -34.27 32.18 25.66
CA VAL A 66 -34.15 32.12 27.11
C VAL A 66 -35.38 31.46 27.78
N ASN A 67 -36.57 31.57 27.13
CA ASN A 67 -37.78 30.91 27.60
C ASN A 67 -37.70 29.38 27.46
N GLN A 68 -37.36 28.98 26.23
CA GLN A 68 -37.20 27.56 25.93
C GLN A 68 -36.05 26.95 26.74
N PHE A 69 -34.95 27.68 26.91
CA PHE A 69 -33.82 27.29 27.75
C PHE A 69 -34.26 27.04 29.18
N ARG A 70 -35.01 27.98 29.77
CA ARG A 70 -35.50 27.82 31.18
C ARG A 70 -36.50 26.68 31.33
N GLN A 71 -37.35 26.44 30.34
CA GLN A 71 -38.30 25.35 30.34
C GLN A 71 -37.59 23.97 30.24
N ALA A 72 -36.60 23.90 29.36
CA ALA A 72 -35.86 22.65 29.12
C ALA A 72 -34.95 22.29 30.29
N VAL A 73 -34.29 23.29 30.91
CA VAL A 73 -33.23 23.07 31.91
C VAL A 73 -33.72 23.24 33.35
N GLY A 74 -34.82 23.91 33.52
CA GLY A 74 -35.42 24.15 34.82
C GLY A 74 -34.58 25.01 35.77
N VAL A 75 -34.49 24.62 37.03
CA VAL A 75 -33.73 25.32 38.07
C VAL A 75 -32.21 25.11 37.95
N GLY A 76 -31.77 24.03 37.23
CA GLY A 76 -30.38 23.63 37.13
C GLY A 76 -29.48 24.62 36.32
N GLY A 77 -30.10 25.57 35.62
CA GLY A 77 -29.39 26.64 34.93
C GLY A 77 -28.35 26.17 33.88
N ILE A 78 -27.32 26.99 33.70
CA ILE A 78 -26.24 26.72 32.72
C ILE A 78 -25.55 25.36 32.91
N PRO A 79 -25.18 24.92 34.15
CA PRO A 79 -24.53 23.62 34.33
C PRO A 79 -25.37 22.42 33.86
N ALA A 80 -26.67 22.45 34.08
CA ALA A 80 -27.56 21.37 33.63
C ALA A 80 -27.72 21.38 32.09
N ALA A 81 -27.73 22.56 31.46
CA ALA A 81 -27.72 22.70 30.03
C ALA A 81 -26.42 22.15 29.41
N GLU A 82 -25.29 22.48 30.01
CA GLU A 82 -23.97 21.99 29.57
C GLU A 82 -23.86 20.47 29.64
N ASN A 83 -24.35 19.83 30.69
CA ASN A 83 -24.36 18.38 30.81
C ASN A 83 -25.23 17.71 29.73
N ARG A 84 -26.38 18.31 29.39
CA ARG A 84 -27.19 17.81 28.27
C ARG A 84 -26.52 18.02 26.93
N LEU A 85 -25.93 19.18 26.72
CA LEU A 85 -25.16 19.51 25.52
C LEU A 85 -23.96 18.56 25.35
N ASP A 86 -23.24 18.25 26.43
CA ASP A 86 -22.18 17.23 26.44
C ASP A 86 -22.67 15.88 25.96
N SER A 87 -23.84 15.45 26.45
CA SER A 87 -24.43 14.15 26.07
C SER A 87 -24.79 14.13 24.58
N ILE A 88 -25.41 15.19 24.05
CA ILE A 88 -25.77 15.36 22.65
C ILE A 88 -24.50 15.31 21.78
N LEU A 89 -23.51 16.11 22.14
CA LEU A 89 -22.27 16.21 21.38
C LEU A 89 -21.48 14.90 21.40
N LYS A 90 -21.38 14.22 22.56
CA LYS A 90 -20.73 12.92 22.67
C LYS A 90 -21.44 11.86 21.82
N ALA A 91 -22.76 11.87 21.73
CA ALA A 91 -23.53 10.97 20.88
C ALA A 91 -23.24 11.22 19.39
N GLN A 92 -23.30 12.48 18.95
CA GLN A 92 -23.07 12.87 17.56
C GLN A 92 -21.62 12.62 17.13
N ILE A 93 -20.64 12.93 18.01
CA ILE A 93 -19.23 12.65 17.76
C ILE A 93 -19.01 11.14 17.58
N ARG A 94 -19.55 10.32 18.47
CA ARG A 94 -19.43 8.86 18.39
C ARG A 94 -20.08 8.30 17.13
N GLN A 95 -21.25 8.76 16.77
CA GLN A 95 -21.99 8.31 15.59
C GLN A 95 -21.22 8.65 14.29
N ILE A 96 -20.77 9.89 14.16
CA ILE A 96 -20.14 10.35 12.92
C ILE A 96 -18.70 9.84 12.78
N LEU A 97 -17.89 9.93 13.84
CA LEU A 97 -16.52 9.45 13.79
C LEU A 97 -16.43 7.91 13.80
N GLY A 98 -17.41 7.21 14.35
CA GLY A 98 -17.52 5.75 14.24
C GLY A 98 -17.88 5.25 12.83
N SER A 99 -18.41 6.12 11.97
CA SER A 99 -18.81 5.79 10.59
C SER A 99 -17.73 6.09 9.53
N VAL A 100 -16.55 6.54 9.93
CA VAL A 100 -15.44 6.91 9.03
C VAL A 100 -14.15 6.20 9.43
N SER A 101 -13.15 6.22 8.55
CA SER A 101 -11.84 5.65 8.88
C SER A 101 -11.00 6.58 9.77
N SER A 102 -10.02 6.04 10.50
CA SER A 102 -9.09 6.87 11.28
C SER A 102 -8.28 7.82 10.39
N ASN A 103 -7.99 7.43 9.16
CA ASN A 103 -7.27 8.27 8.21
C ASN A 103 -8.10 9.51 7.81
N ASP A 104 -9.42 9.38 7.63
CA ASP A 104 -10.31 10.51 7.32
C ASP A 104 -10.39 11.50 8.48
N ILE A 105 -10.39 10.99 9.72
CA ILE A 105 -10.39 11.82 10.94
C ILE A 105 -9.10 12.66 11.04
N LEU A 106 -7.97 12.12 10.57
CA LEU A 106 -6.65 12.75 10.62
C LEU A 106 -6.31 13.56 9.36
N SER A 107 -7.12 13.42 8.29
CA SER A 107 -6.89 14.06 6.99
C SER A 107 -7.40 15.50 6.92
N THR A 108 -7.23 16.11 5.75
CA THR A 108 -7.69 17.45 5.39
C THR A 108 -9.23 17.61 5.41
N ASP A 109 -9.97 16.49 5.26
CA ASP A 109 -11.44 16.47 5.23
C ASP A 109 -12.09 16.61 6.62
N ARG A 110 -11.26 16.80 7.64
CA ARG A 110 -11.69 17.01 9.04
C ARG A 110 -12.73 18.13 9.17
N ALA A 111 -12.64 19.17 8.34
CA ALA A 111 -13.61 20.27 8.36
C ALA A 111 -15.03 19.83 7.99
N ALA A 112 -15.17 18.93 7.02
CA ALA A 112 -16.48 18.39 6.64
C ALA A 112 -17.09 17.54 7.76
N LEU A 113 -16.25 16.75 8.47
CA LEU A 113 -16.70 15.96 9.62
C LEU A 113 -17.19 16.85 10.76
N MET A 114 -16.49 17.97 11.03
CA MET A 114 -16.93 18.95 12.06
C MET A 114 -18.28 19.56 11.71
N LEU A 115 -18.49 19.91 10.44
CA LEU A 115 -19.80 20.41 9.98
C LEU A 115 -20.92 19.37 10.13
N ARG A 116 -20.64 18.10 9.84
CA ARG A 116 -21.61 17.03 10.03
C ARG A 116 -21.98 16.86 11.52
N ILE A 117 -20.98 16.86 12.42
CA ILE A 117 -21.21 16.80 13.87
C ILE A 117 -22.03 17.99 14.35
N ARG A 118 -21.66 19.20 13.93
CA ARG A 118 -22.42 20.40 14.27
C ARG A 118 -23.87 20.29 13.79
N ASN A 119 -24.09 19.94 12.53
CA ASN A 119 -25.43 19.88 11.94
C ASN A 119 -26.29 18.79 12.60
N GLY A 120 -25.71 17.64 12.95
CA GLY A 120 -26.41 16.59 13.67
C GLY A 120 -26.84 17.00 15.10
N ALA A 121 -26.09 17.88 15.73
CA ALA A 121 -26.40 18.35 17.08
C ALA A 121 -27.34 19.58 17.12
N ILE A 122 -27.56 20.29 16.00
CA ILE A 122 -28.36 21.53 15.96
C ILE A 122 -29.80 21.31 16.41
N ASP A 123 -30.45 20.27 15.91
CA ASP A 123 -31.89 20.02 16.19
C ASP A 123 -32.11 19.71 17.66
N GLU A 124 -31.27 18.85 18.25
CA GLU A 124 -31.36 18.48 19.66
C GLU A 124 -30.98 19.64 20.60
N ALA A 125 -29.95 20.42 20.23
CA ALA A 125 -29.55 21.61 20.99
C ALA A 125 -30.58 22.74 20.85
N GLY A 126 -31.23 22.86 19.68
CA GLY A 126 -32.32 23.79 19.45
C GLY A 126 -33.50 23.55 20.39
N ALA A 127 -33.82 22.29 20.71
CA ALA A 127 -34.84 21.95 21.70
C ALA A 127 -34.53 22.47 23.13
N LEU A 128 -33.24 22.75 23.41
CA LEU A 128 -32.78 23.38 24.65
C LEU A 128 -32.77 24.91 24.60
N GLY A 129 -33.17 25.56 23.50
CA GLY A 129 -33.02 27.00 23.28
C GLY A 129 -31.57 27.46 23.04
N ILE A 130 -30.69 26.52 22.65
CA ILE A 130 -29.27 26.74 22.42
C ILE A 130 -28.97 26.62 20.93
N GLU A 131 -28.21 27.57 20.41
CA GLU A 131 -27.64 27.52 19.07
C GLU A 131 -26.19 27.09 19.15
N ILE A 132 -25.85 26.01 18.42
CA ILE A 132 -24.46 25.56 18.26
C ILE A 132 -23.84 26.34 17.10
N ILE A 133 -22.82 27.14 17.39
CA ILE A 133 -22.10 27.94 16.39
C ILE A 133 -21.06 27.12 15.68
N ASP A 134 -20.24 26.39 16.45
CA ASP A 134 -19.10 25.62 15.92
C ASP A 134 -18.78 24.44 16.85
N VAL A 135 -18.34 23.34 16.25
CA VAL A 135 -17.82 22.18 16.99
C VAL A 135 -16.47 21.84 16.39
N ARG A 136 -15.44 21.69 17.23
CA ARG A 136 -14.09 21.34 16.78
C ARG A 136 -13.46 20.27 17.65
N LEU A 137 -12.71 19.40 17.00
CA LEU A 137 -11.82 18.48 17.67
C LEU A 137 -10.53 19.22 18.03
N LYS A 138 -10.13 19.17 19.29
CA LYS A 138 -8.85 19.72 19.78
C LYS A 138 -7.70 18.78 19.45
N ARG A 139 -7.86 17.54 19.91
CA ARG A 139 -6.81 16.53 19.88
C ARG A 139 -7.41 15.19 19.52
N THR A 140 -6.66 14.41 18.77
CA THR A 140 -7.00 13.04 18.44
C THR A 140 -5.74 12.20 18.64
N ASP A 141 -5.74 11.36 19.66
CA ASP A 141 -4.61 10.55 20.07
C ASP A 141 -4.99 9.07 20.18
N LEU A 142 -3.95 8.24 20.25
CA LEU A 142 -4.12 6.84 20.63
C LEU A 142 -4.26 6.73 22.17
N PRO A 143 -5.10 5.80 22.68
CA PRO A 143 -5.20 5.54 24.10
C PRO A 143 -3.86 5.14 24.70
N ASN A 144 -3.45 5.79 25.78
CA ASN A 144 -2.15 5.55 26.42
C ASN A 144 -1.98 4.11 26.91
N THR A 145 -3.06 3.44 27.28
CA THR A 145 -3.04 2.10 27.87
C THR A 145 -2.56 0.99 26.94
N ASN A 146 -2.62 1.19 25.60
CA ASN A 146 -2.24 0.18 24.62
C ASN A 146 -1.28 0.70 23.53
N LEU A 147 -0.65 1.83 23.77
CA LEU A 147 0.19 2.51 22.79
C LEU A 147 1.30 1.60 22.25
N ALA A 148 2.03 0.94 23.16
CA ALA A 148 3.13 0.04 22.80
C ALA A 148 2.66 -1.17 21.99
N ALA A 149 1.54 -1.80 22.38
CA ALA A 149 0.96 -2.92 21.67
C ALA A 149 0.40 -2.52 20.29
N THR A 150 -0.19 -1.33 20.20
CA THR A 150 -0.68 -0.78 18.92
C THR A 150 0.46 -0.49 17.96
N PHE A 151 1.54 0.13 18.43
CA PHE A 151 2.74 0.37 17.60
C PHE A 151 3.42 -0.94 17.19
N ALA A 152 3.50 -1.94 18.07
CA ALA A 152 4.06 -3.24 17.73
C ALA A 152 3.23 -3.93 16.62
N ARG A 153 1.89 -3.89 16.74
CA ARG A 153 0.99 -4.42 15.71
C ARG A 153 1.12 -3.69 14.37
N MET A 154 1.12 -2.34 14.39
CA MET A 154 1.29 -1.54 13.17
C MET A 154 2.64 -1.80 12.50
N ARG A 155 3.71 -1.97 13.29
CA ARG A 155 5.02 -2.34 12.76
C ARG A 155 4.99 -3.71 12.10
N ALA A 156 4.42 -4.72 12.78
CA ALA A 156 4.30 -6.07 12.24
C ALA A 156 3.46 -6.11 10.94
N GLU A 157 2.40 -5.30 10.87
CA GLU A 157 1.57 -5.16 9.67
C GLU A 157 2.37 -4.55 8.51
N ARG A 158 3.11 -3.46 8.76
CA ARG A 158 3.99 -2.84 7.75
C ARG A 158 5.13 -3.76 7.30
N GLU A 159 5.70 -4.52 8.23
CA GLU A 159 6.72 -5.52 7.89
C GLU A 159 6.15 -6.64 6.99
N ARG A 160 4.91 -7.08 7.24
CA ARG A 160 4.21 -8.04 6.36
C ARG A 160 3.93 -7.45 4.98
N GLU A 161 3.36 -6.25 4.90
CA GLU A 161 3.11 -5.56 3.63
C GLU A 161 4.42 -5.42 2.82
N ALA A 162 5.50 -4.99 3.48
CA ALA A 162 6.80 -4.87 2.84
C ALA A 162 7.34 -6.22 2.36
N ALA A 163 7.21 -7.28 3.17
CA ALA A 163 7.62 -8.63 2.80
C ALA A 163 6.82 -9.16 1.60
N ASP A 164 5.52 -8.93 1.57
CA ASP A 164 4.65 -9.32 0.46
C ASP A 164 5.02 -8.59 -0.85
N GLU A 165 5.29 -7.27 -0.80
CA GLU A 165 5.73 -6.53 -1.97
C GLU A 165 7.12 -6.98 -2.47
N ILE A 166 8.05 -7.26 -1.55
CA ILE A 166 9.36 -7.82 -1.89
C ILE A 166 9.20 -9.20 -2.53
N ALA A 167 8.33 -10.05 -1.98
CA ALA A 167 8.06 -11.39 -2.53
C ALA A 167 7.48 -11.32 -3.94
N ARG A 168 6.50 -10.43 -4.17
CA ARG A 168 5.95 -10.17 -5.52
C ARG A 168 6.99 -9.64 -6.49
N GLY A 169 7.84 -8.72 -6.03
CA GLY A 169 8.94 -8.19 -6.83
C GLY A 169 9.95 -9.28 -7.21
N ASN A 170 10.31 -10.15 -6.27
CA ASN A 170 11.20 -11.28 -6.52
C ASN A 170 10.58 -12.30 -7.47
N GLU A 171 9.29 -12.61 -7.32
CA GLU A 171 8.58 -13.50 -8.24
C GLU A 171 8.56 -12.93 -9.66
N ALA A 172 8.25 -11.65 -9.83
CA ALA A 172 8.27 -10.99 -11.12
C ALA A 172 9.68 -11.01 -11.75
N ALA A 173 10.71 -10.72 -10.96
CA ALA A 173 12.10 -10.77 -11.41
C ALA A 173 12.51 -12.19 -11.83
N GLN A 174 12.08 -13.20 -11.07
CA GLN A 174 12.36 -14.61 -11.40
C GLN A 174 11.68 -15.02 -12.71
N ARG A 175 10.43 -14.63 -12.92
CA ARG A 175 9.72 -14.88 -14.20
C ARG A 175 10.46 -14.27 -15.39
N VAL A 176 10.89 -13.01 -15.27
CA VAL A 176 11.62 -12.32 -16.33
C VAL A 176 12.95 -13.00 -16.62
N ARG A 177 13.72 -13.38 -15.59
CA ARG A 177 14.99 -14.12 -15.74
C ARG A 177 14.74 -15.46 -16.41
N ALA A 178 13.80 -16.26 -15.93
CA ALA A 178 13.50 -17.57 -16.50
C ALA A 178 13.04 -17.46 -17.96
N SER A 179 12.27 -16.43 -18.33
CA SER A 179 11.89 -16.16 -19.72
C SER A 179 13.09 -15.79 -20.57
N ALA A 180 13.99 -14.95 -20.06
CA ALA A 180 15.20 -14.54 -20.77
C ALA A 180 16.17 -15.73 -20.98
N ASP A 181 16.37 -16.53 -19.94
CA ASP A 181 17.22 -17.74 -19.98
C ASP A 181 16.67 -18.75 -20.99
N ARG A 182 15.35 -18.97 -21.01
CA ARG A 182 14.69 -19.81 -22.00
C ARG A 182 14.90 -19.29 -23.42
N THR A 183 14.67 -18.02 -23.65
CA THR A 183 14.87 -17.40 -24.98
C THR A 183 16.33 -17.49 -25.41
N GLN A 184 17.27 -17.25 -24.51
CA GLN A 184 18.69 -17.40 -24.78
C GLN A 184 19.04 -18.85 -25.17
N LEU A 185 18.52 -19.84 -24.40
CA LEU A 185 18.75 -21.25 -24.70
C LEU A 185 18.16 -21.65 -26.05
N GLU A 186 16.95 -21.20 -26.39
CA GLU A 186 16.30 -21.43 -27.69
C GLU A 186 17.15 -20.87 -28.83
N ILE A 187 17.60 -19.60 -28.74
CA ILE A 187 18.42 -18.95 -29.78
C ILE A 187 19.76 -19.71 -29.98
N VAL A 188 20.45 -20.01 -28.86
CA VAL A 188 21.75 -20.71 -28.94
C VAL A 188 21.60 -22.13 -29.48
N SER A 189 20.56 -22.85 -29.07
CA SER A 189 20.29 -24.20 -29.54
C SER A 189 19.92 -24.22 -31.02
N ASP A 190 19.11 -23.27 -31.48
CA ASP A 190 18.76 -23.16 -32.91
C ASP A 190 19.96 -22.78 -33.76
N ALA A 191 20.79 -21.84 -33.30
CA ALA A 191 22.03 -21.48 -33.99
C ALA A 191 23.02 -22.65 -34.08
N LYS A 192 23.16 -23.45 -33.01
CA LYS A 192 23.97 -24.68 -33.05
C LYS A 192 23.40 -25.68 -34.03
N ARG A 193 22.09 -25.93 -33.99
CA ARG A 193 21.42 -26.83 -34.94
C ARG A 193 21.69 -26.41 -36.41
N GLN A 194 21.51 -25.11 -36.73
CA GLN A 194 21.76 -24.56 -38.05
C GLN A 194 23.24 -24.72 -38.45
N SER A 195 24.16 -24.45 -37.52
CA SER A 195 25.61 -24.65 -37.76
C SER A 195 25.94 -26.11 -38.10
N GLU A 196 25.38 -27.08 -37.37
CA GLU A 196 25.61 -28.50 -37.62
C GLU A 196 25.00 -28.94 -38.96
N ILE A 197 23.83 -28.42 -39.35
CA ILE A 197 23.24 -28.69 -40.67
C ILE A 197 24.14 -28.16 -41.78
N ILE A 198 24.60 -26.90 -41.67
CA ILE A 198 25.49 -26.29 -42.69
C ILE A 198 26.82 -27.07 -42.81
N ARG A 199 27.40 -27.47 -41.64
CA ARG A 199 28.60 -28.31 -41.62
C ARG A 199 28.37 -29.65 -42.29
N GLY A 200 27.24 -30.33 -41.92
CA GLY A 200 26.91 -31.61 -42.53
C GLY A 200 26.68 -31.52 -44.04
N GLU A 201 26.00 -30.50 -44.50
CA GLU A 201 25.83 -30.23 -45.95
C GLU A 201 27.17 -29.94 -46.66
N ALA A 202 28.02 -29.14 -46.02
CA ALA A 202 29.35 -28.84 -46.58
C ALA A 202 30.24 -30.08 -46.64
N ASP A 203 30.22 -30.91 -45.57
CA ASP A 203 30.94 -32.17 -45.56
C ASP A 203 30.40 -33.19 -46.56
N ALA A 204 29.09 -33.26 -46.77
CA ALA A 204 28.46 -34.09 -47.79
C ALA A 204 28.89 -33.62 -49.20
N LYS A 205 28.86 -32.29 -49.49
CA LYS A 205 29.33 -31.74 -50.74
C LYS A 205 30.82 -32.00 -50.96
N ARG A 206 31.65 -31.80 -49.95
CA ARG A 206 33.07 -32.11 -50.00
C ARG A 206 33.32 -33.59 -50.37
N ASN A 207 32.62 -34.49 -49.67
CA ASN A 207 32.76 -35.91 -49.91
C ASN A 207 32.25 -36.32 -51.29
N ALA A 208 31.18 -35.73 -51.79
CA ALA A 208 30.68 -35.95 -53.16
C ALA A 208 31.70 -35.49 -54.20
N ILE A 209 32.29 -34.29 -54.05
CA ILE A 209 33.33 -33.76 -54.94
C ILE A 209 34.56 -34.68 -54.92
N PHE A 210 34.96 -35.14 -53.71
CA PHE A 210 36.08 -36.09 -53.61
C PHE A 210 35.77 -37.45 -54.27
N ALA A 211 34.54 -37.97 -54.05
CA ALA A 211 34.14 -39.23 -54.66
C ALA A 211 34.13 -39.15 -56.21
N GLU A 212 33.63 -38.03 -56.75
CA GLU A 212 33.68 -37.79 -58.22
C GLU A 212 35.09 -37.66 -58.75
N ALA A 213 35.90 -36.78 -58.10
CA ALA A 213 37.26 -36.50 -58.56
C ALA A 213 38.21 -37.73 -58.45
N PHE A 214 38.10 -38.49 -57.39
CA PHE A 214 38.98 -39.61 -57.12
C PHE A 214 38.42 -40.95 -57.60
N GLY A 215 37.12 -41.02 -57.94
CA GLY A 215 36.52 -42.20 -58.57
C GLY A 215 37.01 -42.40 -60.01
N ALA A 216 37.60 -41.40 -60.64
CA ALA A 216 38.19 -41.47 -61.96
C ALA A 216 39.50 -42.31 -61.98
N ASP A 217 40.27 -42.29 -60.85
CA ASP A 217 41.51 -43.07 -60.72
C ASP A 217 41.66 -43.51 -59.24
N PRO A 218 41.12 -44.66 -58.85
CA PRO A 218 41.18 -45.18 -57.49
C PRO A 218 42.59 -45.45 -56.96
N GLU A 219 43.48 -45.88 -57.84
CA GLU A 219 44.87 -46.25 -57.50
C GLU A 219 45.70 -44.98 -57.13
N PHE A 220 45.55 -43.93 -57.91
CA PHE A 220 46.13 -42.63 -57.59
C PHE A 220 45.56 -42.03 -56.30
N PHE A 221 44.27 -42.22 -56.04
CA PHE A 221 43.64 -41.73 -54.80
C PHE A 221 44.18 -42.43 -53.54
N GLU A 222 44.36 -43.78 -53.58
CA GLU A 222 44.95 -44.53 -52.46
C GLU A 222 46.36 -44.04 -52.17
N PHE A 223 47.17 -43.87 -53.20
CA PHE A 223 48.50 -43.30 -53.10
C PHE A 223 48.49 -41.89 -52.46
N TYR A 224 47.71 -40.99 -53.00
CA TYR A 224 47.58 -39.62 -52.49
C TYR A 224 47.13 -39.58 -51.04
N ARG A 225 46.11 -40.37 -50.66
CA ARG A 225 45.59 -40.50 -49.31
C ARG A 225 46.64 -41.05 -48.36
N SER A 226 47.39 -42.02 -48.77
CA SER A 226 48.48 -42.59 -47.94
C SER A 226 49.57 -41.55 -47.67
N LEU A 227 49.97 -40.77 -48.69
CA LEU A 227 50.90 -39.67 -48.52
C LEU A 227 50.35 -38.56 -47.59
N ALA A 228 49.09 -38.23 -47.73
CA ALA A 228 48.43 -37.26 -46.83
C ALA A 228 48.36 -37.75 -45.37
N ALA A 229 48.06 -39.05 -45.18
CA ALA A 229 48.07 -39.68 -43.85
C ALA A 229 49.49 -39.69 -43.25
N TYR A 230 50.51 -39.99 -44.05
CA TYR A 230 51.91 -39.93 -43.61
C TYR A 230 52.30 -38.50 -43.15
N ARG A 231 51.92 -37.48 -43.91
CA ARG A 231 52.24 -36.10 -43.59
C ARG A 231 51.58 -35.62 -42.27
N VAL A 232 50.40 -36.17 -41.94
CA VAL A 232 49.68 -35.84 -40.68
C VAL A 232 50.21 -36.67 -39.51
N SER A 233 50.44 -37.97 -39.74
CA SER A 233 50.83 -38.89 -38.67
C SER A 233 52.33 -38.77 -38.30
N LEU A 234 53.18 -38.40 -39.25
CA LEU A 234 54.63 -38.29 -39.06
C LEU A 234 55.09 -36.84 -38.72
N LYS A 235 54.18 -36.01 -38.26
CA LYS A 235 54.58 -34.68 -37.75
C LYS A 235 55.37 -34.86 -36.45
N SER A 236 56.55 -34.23 -36.41
CA SER A 236 57.41 -34.23 -35.24
C SER A 236 56.73 -33.46 -34.09
N GLY A 237 56.29 -34.14 -33.04
CA GLY A 237 55.75 -33.60 -31.82
C GLY A 237 54.92 -34.61 -31.08
N ASN A 238 55.38 -35.04 -29.93
CA ASN A 238 54.71 -35.76 -28.87
C ASN A 238 53.96 -37.10 -29.16
N SER A 239 54.15 -37.72 -30.34
CA SER A 239 53.54 -39.02 -30.64
C SER A 239 54.63 -40.03 -31.01
N THR A 240 54.73 -41.11 -30.27
CA THR A 240 55.52 -42.26 -30.61
C THR A 240 54.62 -43.30 -31.26
N MET A 241 54.84 -43.56 -32.56
CA MET A 241 54.08 -44.55 -33.29
C MET A 241 54.91 -45.81 -33.39
N ILE A 242 54.44 -46.90 -32.81
CA ILE A 242 55.08 -48.22 -32.95
C ILE A 242 54.32 -49.01 -34.01
N MET A 243 54.95 -49.21 -35.17
CA MET A 243 54.35 -49.92 -36.27
C MET A 243 55.26 -51.08 -36.73
N SER A 244 54.66 -52.20 -37.21
CA SER A 244 55.40 -53.27 -37.85
C SER A 244 55.93 -52.74 -39.21
N PRO A 245 57.20 -53.02 -39.57
CA PRO A 245 57.78 -52.67 -40.85
C PRO A 245 57.04 -53.29 -42.07
N ASN A 246 56.22 -54.31 -41.87
CA ASN A 246 55.42 -54.96 -42.89
C ASN A 246 53.92 -54.61 -42.85
N SER A 247 53.52 -53.51 -42.19
CA SER A 247 52.14 -53.06 -42.21
C SER A 247 51.82 -52.44 -43.56
N GLU A 248 50.57 -52.58 -44.00
CA GLU A 248 50.01 -51.92 -45.22
C GLU A 248 50.25 -50.42 -45.26
N PHE A 249 50.46 -49.79 -44.12
CA PHE A 249 50.80 -48.39 -44.01
C PHE A 249 52.12 -47.99 -44.71
N PHE A 250 53.09 -48.91 -44.79
CA PHE A 250 54.39 -48.68 -45.38
C PHE A 250 54.53 -49.27 -46.79
N ASP A 251 53.49 -49.87 -47.38
CA ASP A 251 53.59 -50.50 -48.70
C ASP A 251 54.02 -49.57 -49.80
N TYR A 252 53.50 -48.34 -49.84
CA TYR A 252 53.93 -47.31 -50.81
C TYR A 252 55.31 -46.70 -50.51
N LEU A 253 55.86 -46.91 -49.34
CA LEU A 253 57.24 -46.52 -49.05
C LEU A 253 58.27 -47.58 -49.51
N LYS A 254 57.81 -48.81 -49.74
CA LYS A 254 58.68 -49.91 -50.17
C LYS A 254 58.70 -50.17 -51.69
N SER A 255 57.63 -49.80 -52.39
CA SER A 255 57.51 -49.98 -53.84
C SER A 255 56.54 -48.99 -54.47
N ASP A 256 56.74 -48.63 -55.72
CA ASP A 256 55.91 -47.69 -56.47
C ASP A 256 54.53 -48.30 -56.87
N SER A 257 54.35 -49.59 -56.68
CA SER A 257 53.09 -50.26 -57.06
C SER A 257 52.51 -50.99 -55.86
N PRO A 258 51.21 -50.91 -55.57
CA PRO A 258 50.55 -51.66 -54.55
C PRO A 258 50.56 -53.14 -54.93
N ARG A 259 50.82 -54.02 -53.98
CA ARG A 259 50.65 -55.49 -54.18
C ARG A 259 49.15 -55.78 -54.36
N LYS A 260 48.79 -56.42 -55.46
CA LYS A 260 47.49 -57.05 -55.67
C LYS A 260 47.16 -58.02 -54.58
#